data_4fae5318ae7031874c72ca86ad6b73b7
#
_entry.id   4fae5318ae7031874c72ca86ad6b73b7
#
_cell.length_a   1.000
_cell.length_b   1.000
_cell.length_c   1.000
_cell.angle_alpha   90.00
_cell.angle_beta   90.00
_cell.angle_gamma   90.00
#
_symmetry.space_group_name_H-M   'P 1'
#
loop_
_entity.id
_entity.type
_entity.pdbx_description
1 polymer ?
#
loop_
_entity_poly.entity_id
_entity_poly.type
_entity_poly.pdbx_seq_one_letter_code
_entity_poly.pdbx_strand_id
1 'polypeptide(L)'
;MGVVLNLDNGKREAATIKELIALTAGDMGRVNELILSKAGSDVEMIPEIANHLISSGGKRLRPMVTLAAAQMFGYSGEGHVKLATSVEFMHTATLLHDDVVDESGMRRGKKTARMIWGNQASVLVGDFLLGQAFRMMVDVGSLDALDILSSAASIIAEGEVMQLAAAKNLETTEDEHFAVIKAKTAALFSAAAEVGPVIAGASRTDRTALRSYGMNLGLAFQLIDDALDYGGSSQDLGKNVGDDFREGKVTLPVILAYRRGTPAERTFWKAAIENNAADDGELEKAIGLMTRHSAISDTIGRARHFGEIARDALAPLEATPQKSALIDVIDFCISRVN
;
A
#
# COMPACT_ATOMS: atom_id res chain seq x y z
N MET A 1 -26.66 23.35 -26.87
CA MET A 1 -25.83 22.44 -27.72
C MET A 1 -24.53 22.21 -26.98
N GLY A 2 -24.40 21.10 -26.29
CA GLY A 2 -23.19 20.75 -25.56
C GLY A 2 -22.18 20.10 -26.52
N VAL A 3 -20.96 20.61 -26.53
CA VAL A 3 -19.85 20.00 -27.26
C VAL A 3 -19.36 18.82 -26.44
N VAL A 4 -19.65 17.62 -26.91
CA VAL A 4 -19.05 16.37 -26.40
C VAL A 4 -17.64 16.31 -27.00
N LEU A 5 -16.62 16.56 -26.20
CA LEU A 5 -15.24 16.22 -26.55
C LEU A 5 -15.08 14.71 -26.50
N ASN A 6 -15.13 14.07 -27.65
CA ASN A 6 -14.71 12.68 -27.84
C ASN A 6 -13.19 12.60 -27.62
N LEU A 7 -12.75 12.23 -26.43
CA LEU A 7 -11.39 11.77 -26.21
C LEU A 7 -11.30 10.36 -26.80
N ASP A 8 -10.50 10.25 -27.84
CA ASP A 8 -10.24 9.01 -28.59
C ASP A 8 -9.71 7.92 -27.64
N ASN A 9 -10.63 7.11 -27.12
CA ASN A 9 -10.34 5.93 -26.32
C ASN A 9 -9.94 4.80 -27.27
N GLY A 10 -8.72 4.83 -27.78
CA GLY A 10 -8.06 3.61 -28.19
C GLY A 10 -8.10 2.67 -26.97
N LYS A 11 -8.86 1.55 -27.06
CA LYS A 11 -8.91 0.51 -26.03
C LYS A 11 -7.49 0.03 -25.76
N ARG A 12 -6.78 0.66 -24.80
CA ARG A 12 -5.65 0.02 -24.14
C ARG A 12 -6.25 -1.16 -23.40
N GLU A 13 -5.77 -2.37 -23.67
CA GLU A 13 -6.04 -3.52 -22.79
C GLU A 13 -5.75 -3.08 -21.37
N ALA A 14 -6.67 -3.39 -20.45
CA ALA A 14 -6.48 -3.02 -19.04
C ALA A 14 -5.11 -3.55 -18.57
N ALA A 15 -4.27 -2.67 -18.08
CA ALA A 15 -2.94 -3.03 -17.60
C ALA A 15 -3.04 -4.18 -16.58
N THR A 16 -2.23 -5.21 -16.72
CA THR A 16 -2.34 -6.42 -15.93
C THR A 16 -0.99 -6.79 -15.32
N ILE A 17 -1.02 -7.46 -14.17
CA ILE A 17 0.18 -8.02 -13.53
C ILE A 17 0.42 -9.49 -13.89
N LYS A 18 -0.16 -9.97 -14.98
CA LYS A 18 -0.06 -11.39 -15.40
C LYS A 18 1.39 -11.82 -15.62
N GLU A 19 2.20 -10.96 -16.25
CA GLU A 19 3.62 -11.24 -16.47
C GLU A 19 4.38 -11.38 -15.15
N LEU A 20 4.17 -10.47 -14.21
CA LEU A 20 4.77 -10.55 -12.88
C LEU A 20 4.37 -11.84 -12.14
N ILE A 21 3.08 -12.19 -12.18
CA ILE A 21 2.57 -13.43 -11.59
C ILE A 21 3.26 -14.65 -12.25
N ALA A 22 3.36 -14.67 -13.57
CA ALA A 22 3.98 -15.79 -14.30
C ALA A 22 5.47 -15.94 -13.95
N LEU A 23 6.23 -14.85 -13.97
CA LEU A 23 7.66 -14.83 -13.66
C LEU A 23 7.97 -15.25 -12.22
N THR A 24 7.09 -14.91 -11.27
CA THR A 24 7.32 -15.19 -9.84
C THR A 24 6.57 -16.42 -9.33
N ALA A 25 5.78 -17.11 -10.16
CA ALA A 25 4.86 -18.18 -9.74
C ALA A 25 5.52 -19.29 -8.91
N GLY A 26 6.69 -19.79 -9.33
CA GLY A 26 7.42 -20.85 -8.63
C GLY A 26 7.86 -20.40 -7.23
N ASP A 27 8.48 -19.23 -7.13
CA ASP A 27 8.94 -18.68 -5.85
C ASP A 27 7.78 -18.23 -4.97
N MET A 28 6.68 -17.73 -5.54
CA MET A 28 5.46 -17.43 -4.78
C MET A 28 4.82 -18.69 -4.18
N GLY A 29 4.92 -19.84 -4.83
CA GLY A 29 4.55 -21.13 -4.25
C GLY A 29 5.34 -21.40 -2.97
N ARG A 30 6.67 -21.23 -3.01
CA ARG A 30 7.58 -21.38 -1.87
C ARG A 30 7.33 -20.34 -0.77
N VAL A 31 7.03 -19.09 -1.14
CA VAL A 31 6.61 -18.04 -0.19
C VAL A 31 5.35 -18.46 0.55
N ASN A 32 4.33 -18.98 -0.16
CA ASN A 32 3.09 -19.42 0.46
C ASN A 32 3.30 -20.60 1.43
N GLU A 33 4.13 -21.59 1.06
CA GLU A 33 4.51 -22.68 1.95
C GLU A 33 5.24 -22.17 3.20
N LEU A 34 6.16 -21.23 3.03
CA LEU A 34 6.91 -20.65 4.14
C LEU A 34 6.00 -19.80 5.05
N ILE A 35 5.06 -19.06 4.49
CA ILE A 35 4.03 -18.33 5.26
C ILE A 35 3.26 -19.29 6.16
N LEU A 36 2.73 -20.40 5.62
CA LEU A 36 1.97 -21.38 6.39
C LEU A 36 2.83 -22.02 7.49
N SER A 37 4.08 -22.37 7.16
CA SER A 37 5.03 -22.95 8.11
C SER A 37 5.38 -22.00 9.25
N LYS A 38 5.66 -20.72 8.95
CA LYS A 38 6.09 -19.71 9.94
C LYS A 38 4.95 -19.09 10.74
N ALA A 39 3.72 -19.13 10.21
CA ALA A 39 2.51 -18.77 10.95
C ALA A 39 2.05 -19.89 11.89
N GLY A 40 2.61 -21.10 11.80
CA GLY A 40 2.32 -22.22 12.68
C GLY A 40 2.82 -21.99 14.12
N SER A 41 2.05 -22.45 15.09
CA SER A 41 2.36 -22.37 16.54
C SER A 41 1.56 -23.45 17.28
N ASP A 42 2.07 -23.91 18.43
CA ASP A 42 1.34 -24.76 19.37
C ASP A 42 0.22 -24.00 20.09
N VAL A 43 0.21 -22.67 20.02
CA VAL A 43 -0.87 -21.81 20.51
C VAL A 43 -1.90 -21.65 19.39
N GLU A 44 -2.98 -22.41 19.42
CA GLU A 44 -3.98 -22.55 18.34
C GLU A 44 -4.50 -21.20 17.79
N MET A 45 -4.68 -20.21 18.64
CA MET A 45 -5.17 -18.88 18.25
C MET A 45 -4.24 -18.17 17.25
N ILE A 46 -2.92 -18.42 17.29
CA ILE A 46 -1.96 -17.77 16.39
C ILE A 46 -2.19 -18.17 14.93
N PRO A 47 -2.16 -19.47 14.57
CA PRO A 47 -2.43 -19.87 13.17
C PRO A 47 -3.86 -19.55 12.73
N GLU A 48 -4.86 -19.55 13.61
CA GLU A 48 -6.23 -19.19 13.27
C GLU A 48 -6.33 -17.73 12.80
N ILE A 49 -5.80 -16.78 13.58
CA ILE A 49 -5.82 -15.35 13.25
C ILE A 49 -4.96 -15.06 12.03
N ALA A 50 -3.73 -15.63 11.98
CA ALA A 50 -2.85 -15.45 10.84
C ALA A 50 -3.50 -15.94 9.54
N ASN A 51 -4.10 -17.15 9.55
CA ASN A 51 -4.77 -17.72 8.39
C ASN A 51 -6.03 -16.94 8.00
N HIS A 52 -6.79 -16.40 8.95
CA HIS A 52 -7.94 -15.55 8.67
C HIS A 52 -7.53 -14.36 7.79
N LEU A 53 -6.45 -13.66 8.13
CA LEU A 53 -5.98 -12.50 7.37
C LEU A 53 -5.31 -12.92 6.05
N ILE A 54 -4.43 -13.92 6.08
CA ILE A 54 -3.71 -14.45 4.90
C ILE A 54 -4.70 -14.95 3.84
N SER A 55 -5.80 -15.64 4.27
CA SER A 55 -6.84 -16.15 3.38
C SER A 55 -7.87 -15.09 2.95
N SER A 56 -7.81 -13.89 3.50
CA SER A 56 -8.72 -12.79 3.11
C SER A 56 -8.42 -12.21 1.73
N GLY A 57 -7.46 -12.78 1.02
CA GLY A 57 -7.06 -12.34 -0.31
C GLY A 57 -6.02 -11.22 -0.25
N GLY A 58 -5.66 -10.75 -1.43
CA GLY A 58 -4.65 -9.72 -1.64
C GLY A 58 -3.82 -10.07 -2.85
N LYS A 59 -3.36 -9.04 -3.56
CA LYS A 59 -2.61 -9.22 -4.82
C LYS A 59 -1.16 -9.64 -4.59
N ARG A 60 -0.70 -9.64 -3.33
CA ARG A 60 0.68 -10.00 -2.94
C ARG A 60 1.76 -9.28 -3.76
N LEU A 61 1.52 -8.01 -4.08
CA LEU A 61 2.43 -7.21 -4.91
C LEU A 61 3.82 -7.06 -4.27
N ARG A 62 3.88 -6.78 -2.96
CA ARG A 62 5.16 -6.55 -2.28
C ARG A 62 6.09 -7.77 -2.33
N PRO A 63 5.67 -9.00 -1.96
CA PRO A 63 6.52 -10.17 -2.12
C PRO A 63 6.89 -10.44 -3.59
N MET A 64 5.98 -10.27 -4.55
CA MET A 64 6.30 -10.44 -5.97
C MET A 64 7.33 -9.42 -6.47
N VAL A 65 7.26 -8.17 -6.01
CA VAL A 65 8.29 -7.14 -6.30
C VAL A 65 9.65 -7.58 -5.75
N THR A 66 9.71 -8.09 -4.51
CA THR A 66 10.97 -8.60 -3.93
C THR A 66 11.55 -9.74 -4.77
N LEU A 67 10.72 -10.70 -5.18
CA LEU A 67 11.15 -11.83 -5.99
C LEU A 67 11.63 -11.39 -7.37
N ALA A 68 10.85 -10.59 -8.07
CA ALA A 68 11.22 -10.08 -9.40
C ALA A 68 12.50 -9.23 -9.36
N ALA A 69 12.66 -8.40 -8.33
CA ALA A 69 13.87 -7.60 -8.13
C ALA A 69 15.12 -8.48 -7.89
N ALA A 70 15.00 -9.57 -7.13
CA ALA A 70 16.11 -10.52 -6.96
C ALA A 70 16.44 -11.29 -8.25
N GLN A 71 15.39 -11.78 -8.95
CA GLN A 71 15.54 -12.51 -10.22
C GLN A 71 16.16 -11.64 -11.32
N MET A 72 15.83 -10.32 -11.35
CA MET A 72 16.40 -9.36 -12.33
C MET A 72 17.93 -9.34 -12.30
N PHE A 73 18.54 -9.58 -11.13
CA PHE A 73 20.00 -9.61 -10.93
C PHE A 73 20.55 -11.05 -10.82
N GLY A 74 19.81 -12.05 -11.30
CA GLY A 74 20.26 -13.43 -11.40
C GLY A 74 20.46 -14.13 -10.05
N TYR A 75 19.80 -13.69 -8.98
CA TYR A 75 19.91 -14.34 -7.68
C TYR A 75 19.35 -15.77 -7.73
N SER A 76 20.15 -16.72 -7.29
CA SER A 76 19.81 -18.16 -7.34
C SER A 76 19.78 -18.86 -5.96
N GLY A 77 19.92 -18.09 -4.86
CA GLY A 77 19.85 -18.60 -3.49
C GLY A 77 18.41 -18.73 -2.96
N GLU A 78 18.28 -19.03 -1.66
CA GLU A 78 17.00 -19.16 -0.96
C GLU A 78 16.56 -17.86 -0.24
N GLY A 79 17.44 -16.89 -0.15
CA GLY A 79 17.22 -15.68 0.66
C GLY A 79 16.05 -14.81 0.17
N HIS A 80 15.82 -14.73 -1.16
CA HIS A 80 14.75 -13.92 -1.73
C HIS A 80 13.36 -14.40 -1.32
N VAL A 81 13.14 -15.71 -1.17
CA VAL A 81 11.88 -16.28 -0.68
C VAL A 81 11.66 -15.89 0.80
N LYS A 82 12.71 -15.99 1.63
CA LYS A 82 12.63 -15.58 3.05
C LYS A 82 12.34 -14.08 3.18
N LEU A 83 13.02 -13.23 2.39
CA LEU A 83 12.78 -11.78 2.42
C LEU A 83 11.39 -11.41 1.90
N ALA A 84 10.92 -12.03 0.82
CA ALA A 84 9.57 -11.83 0.31
C ALA A 84 8.51 -12.24 1.34
N THR A 85 8.73 -13.34 2.07
CA THR A 85 7.87 -13.77 3.18
C THR A 85 7.93 -12.78 4.35
N SER A 86 9.13 -12.29 4.68
CA SER A 86 9.30 -11.26 5.74
C SER A 86 8.54 -9.99 5.41
N VAL A 87 8.63 -9.51 4.18
CA VAL A 87 7.87 -8.33 3.69
C VAL A 87 6.36 -8.55 3.82
N GLU A 88 5.86 -9.74 3.46
CA GLU A 88 4.43 -10.05 3.59
C GLU A 88 4.01 -10.17 5.06
N PHE A 89 4.85 -10.72 5.94
CA PHE A 89 4.57 -10.78 7.38
C PHE A 89 4.56 -9.40 8.03
N MET A 90 5.52 -8.53 7.68
CA MET A 90 5.52 -7.13 8.13
C MET A 90 4.22 -6.44 7.71
N HIS A 91 3.82 -6.57 6.44
CA HIS A 91 2.56 -6.01 5.95
C HIS A 91 1.34 -6.61 6.67
N THR A 92 1.32 -7.92 6.90
CA THR A 92 0.21 -8.58 7.60
C THR A 92 0.12 -8.14 9.06
N ALA A 93 1.26 -7.98 9.73
CA ALA A 93 1.33 -7.47 11.10
C ALA A 93 0.78 -6.04 11.20
N THR A 94 1.18 -5.14 10.28
CA THR A 94 0.65 -3.77 10.26
C THR A 94 -0.85 -3.76 10.03
N LEU A 95 -1.40 -4.62 9.16
CA LEU A 95 -2.85 -4.71 8.96
C LEU A 95 -3.61 -5.14 10.23
N LEU A 96 -3.04 -6.07 11.05
CA LEU A 96 -3.63 -6.47 12.32
C LEU A 96 -3.62 -5.34 13.35
N HIS A 97 -2.55 -4.56 13.38
CA HIS A 97 -2.41 -3.39 14.26
C HIS A 97 -3.33 -2.25 13.82
N ASP A 98 -3.34 -1.93 12.53
CA ASP A 98 -4.18 -0.88 11.93
C ASP A 98 -5.67 -1.14 12.19
N ASP A 99 -6.14 -2.38 12.02
CA ASP A 99 -7.53 -2.74 12.29
C ASP A 99 -7.93 -2.40 13.75
N VAL A 100 -6.98 -2.47 14.70
CA VAL A 100 -7.21 -2.11 16.11
C VAL A 100 -7.16 -0.60 16.29
N VAL A 101 -6.16 0.08 15.74
CA VAL A 101 -5.97 1.53 15.87
C VAL A 101 -7.11 2.30 15.20
N ASP A 102 -7.50 1.88 13.99
CA ASP A 102 -8.57 2.51 13.20
C ASP A 102 -9.98 2.05 13.63
N GLU A 103 -10.07 1.15 14.61
CA GLU A 103 -11.33 0.52 15.05
C GLU A 103 -12.13 -0.13 13.89
N SER A 104 -11.45 -0.60 12.85
CA SER A 104 -12.07 -1.15 11.64
C SER A 104 -12.85 -2.43 11.91
N GLY A 105 -14.11 -2.49 11.44
CA GLY A 105 -14.98 -3.67 11.59
C GLY A 105 -14.84 -4.68 10.46
N MET A 106 -14.48 -4.23 9.27
CA MET A 106 -14.43 -5.03 8.04
C MET A 106 -13.13 -4.79 7.26
N ARG A 107 -12.60 -5.86 6.65
CA ARG A 107 -11.46 -5.80 5.73
C ARG A 107 -11.67 -6.80 4.61
N ARG A 108 -11.61 -6.34 3.36
CA ARG A 108 -11.80 -7.17 2.16
C ARG A 108 -13.08 -8.02 2.19
N GLY A 109 -14.17 -7.43 2.68
CA GLY A 109 -15.48 -8.10 2.78
C GLY A 109 -15.62 -9.11 3.92
N LYS A 110 -14.62 -9.26 4.80
CA LYS A 110 -14.66 -10.11 6.00
C LYS A 110 -14.55 -9.27 7.27
N LYS A 111 -15.09 -9.78 8.39
CA LYS A 111 -14.85 -9.18 9.71
C LYS A 111 -13.37 -9.17 10.01
N THR A 112 -12.88 -8.06 10.59
CA THR A 112 -11.49 -7.95 11.04
C THR A 112 -11.19 -8.92 12.19
N ALA A 113 -9.91 -9.25 12.40
CA ALA A 113 -9.50 -10.12 13.49
C ALA A 113 -9.94 -9.58 14.87
N ARG A 114 -9.88 -8.24 15.07
CA ARG A 114 -10.34 -7.59 16.30
C ARG A 114 -11.81 -7.84 16.59
N MET A 115 -12.64 -7.97 15.57
CA MET A 115 -14.08 -8.22 15.73
C MET A 115 -14.40 -9.67 16.13
N ILE A 116 -13.49 -10.60 15.86
CA ILE A 116 -13.68 -12.04 16.10
C ILE A 116 -12.97 -12.47 17.40
N TRP A 117 -11.70 -12.05 17.60
CA TRP A 117 -10.83 -12.49 18.69
C TRP A 117 -10.47 -11.37 19.69
N GLY A 118 -10.88 -10.12 19.41
CA GLY A 118 -10.60 -8.95 20.25
C GLY A 118 -9.26 -8.26 19.93
N ASN A 119 -9.10 -7.06 20.49
CA ASN A 119 -7.94 -6.20 20.24
C ASN A 119 -6.62 -6.84 20.69
N GLN A 120 -6.61 -7.45 21.89
CA GLN A 120 -5.40 -8.04 22.47
C GLN A 120 -4.83 -9.16 21.58
N ALA A 121 -5.70 -10.04 21.07
CA ALA A 121 -5.29 -11.13 20.20
C ALA A 121 -4.74 -10.61 18.87
N SER A 122 -5.40 -9.60 18.27
CA SER A 122 -4.93 -8.97 17.02
C SER A 122 -3.53 -8.38 17.18
N VAL A 123 -3.30 -7.60 18.25
CA VAL A 123 -1.99 -6.98 18.51
C VAL A 123 -0.91 -8.04 18.73
N LEU A 124 -1.15 -9.02 19.61
CA LEU A 124 -0.15 -10.04 19.95
C LEU A 124 0.20 -10.97 18.78
N VAL A 125 -0.78 -11.29 17.91
CA VAL A 125 -0.50 -12.08 16.71
C VAL A 125 0.24 -11.22 15.66
N GLY A 126 -0.05 -9.92 15.56
CA GLY A 126 0.77 -8.98 14.76
C GLY A 126 2.22 -8.98 15.23
N ASP A 127 2.48 -8.89 16.54
CA ASP A 127 3.83 -8.95 17.12
C ASP A 127 4.51 -10.29 16.84
N PHE A 128 3.78 -11.40 16.93
CA PHE A 128 4.30 -12.73 16.59
C PHE A 128 4.76 -12.79 15.12
N LEU A 129 3.95 -12.31 14.17
CA LEU A 129 4.29 -12.29 12.75
C LEU A 129 5.50 -11.40 12.48
N LEU A 130 5.57 -10.22 13.12
CA LEU A 130 6.73 -9.34 13.03
C LEU A 130 7.99 -10.01 13.58
N GLY A 131 7.90 -10.71 14.71
CA GLY A 131 8.98 -11.51 15.26
C GLY A 131 9.46 -12.61 14.29
N GLN A 132 8.53 -13.31 13.62
CA GLN A 132 8.89 -14.32 12.61
C GLN A 132 9.56 -13.68 11.38
N ALA A 133 9.11 -12.48 10.96
CA ALA A 133 9.75 -11.73 9.88
C ALA A 133 11.23 -11.44 10.22
N PHE A 134 11.51 -10.90 11.41
CA PHE A 134 12.89 -10.64 11.83
C PHE A 134 13.74 -11.91 11.89
N ARG A 135 13.21 -13.03 12.37
CA ARG A 135 13.93 -14.31 12.37
C ARG A 135 14.32 -14.75 10.96
N MET A 136 13.41 -14.63 9.99
CA MET A 136 13.69 -14.97 8.59
C MET A 136 14.74 -14.03 7.98
N MET A 137 14.71 -12.73 8.30
CA MET A 137 15.74 -11.77 7.86
C MET A 137 17.13 -12.16 8.39
N VAL A 138 17.21 -12.55 9.68
CA VAL A 138 18.46 -13.04 10.28
C VAL A 138 18.95 -14.33 9.61
N ASP A 139 18.03 -15.26 9.30
CA ASP A 139 18.32 -16.52 8.62
C ASP A 139 18.87 -16.34 7.16
N VAL A 140 18.69 -15.16 6.56
CA VAL A 140 19.28 -14.81 5.25
C VAL A 140 20.77 -14.50 5.39
N GLY A 141 21.21 -14.00 6.54
CA GLY A 141 22.60 -13.70 6.83
C GLY A 141 23.13 -12.43 6.16
N SER A 142 22.26 -11.55 5.65
CA SER A 142 22.63 -10.26 5.06
C SER A 142 22.30 -9.12 6.03
N LEU A 143 23.32 -8.48 6.59
CA LEU A 143 23.12 -7.33 7.47
C LEU A 143 22.52 -6.14 6.71
N ASP A 144 22.89 -5.92 5.45
CA ASP A 144 22.30 -4.86 4.62
C ASP A 144 20.79 -5.08 4.44
N ALA A 145 20.35 -6.32 4.15
CA ALA A 145 18.93 -6.63 3.98
C ALA A 145 18.16 -6.49 5.31
N LEU A 146 18.77 -6.91 6.42
CA LEU A 146 18.22 -6.76 7.76
C LEU A 146 18.05 -5.28 8.12
N ASP A 147 19.08 -4.45 7.85
CA ASP A 147 19.05 -3.00 8.11
C ASP A 147 17.92 -2.31 7.32
N ILE A 148 17.79 -2.62 6.02
CA ILE A 148 16.74 -2.06 5.16
C ILE A 148 15.34 -2.38 5.68
N LEU A 149 15.07 -3.65 6.00
CA LEU A 149 13.72 -4.07 6.42
C LEU A 149 13.41 -3.65 7.86
N SER A 150 14.39 -3.69 8.78
CA SER A 150 14.19 -3.19 10.14
C SER A 150 13.99 -1.67 10.18
N SER A 151 14.72 -0.93 9.35
CA SER A 151 14.49 0.51 9.16
C SER A 151 13.10 0.79 8.61
N ALA A 152 12.64 0.00 7.64
CA ALA A 152 11.27 0.12 7.11
C ALA A 152 10.22 -0.13 8.21
N ALA A 153 10.43 -1.12 9.10
CA ALA A 153 9.53 -1.36 10.22
C ALA A 153 9.41 -0.14 11.15
N SER A 154 10.55 0.49 11.49
CA SER A 154 10.58 1.70 12.32
C SER A 154 9.89 2.89 11.63
N ILE A 155 10.17 3.10 10.34
CA ILE A 155 9.57 4.18 9.55
C ILE A 155 8.04 3.99 9.45
N ILE A 156 7.55 2.77 9.27
CA ILE A 156 6.12 2.48 9.24
C ILE A 156 5.47 2.84 10.59
N ALA A 157 6.07 2.43 11.69
CA ALA A 157 5.56 2.74 13.02
C ALA A 157 5.53 4.26 13.28
N GLU A 158 6.57 5.00 12.86
CA GLU A 158 6.57 6.47 12.91
C GLU A 158 5.44 7.06 12.04
N GLY A 159 5.20 6.50 10.85
CA GLY A 159 4.13 6.90 9.95
C GLY A 159 2.73 6.71 10.56
N GLU A 160 2.51 5.63 11.30
CA GLU A 160 1.26 5.40 12.04
C GLU A 160 1.05 6.46 13.14
N VAL A 161 2.10 6.77 13.90
CA VAL A 161 2.03 7.82 14.92
C VAL A 161 1.80 9.20 14.30
N MET A 162 2.45 9.50 13.17
CA MET A 162 2.19 10.74 12.42
C MET A 162 0.74 10.83 11.94
N GLN A 163 0.19 9.73 11.40
CA GLN A 163 -1.21 9.68 10.97
C GLN A 163 -2.17 9.92 12.13
N LEU A 164 -1.90 9.28 13.28
CA LEU A 164 -2.70 9.46 14.49
C LEU A 164 -2.68 10.92 14.97
N ALA A 165 -1.51 11.58 14.94
CA ALA A 165 -1.36 12.98 15.31
C ALA A 165 -2.05 13.94 14.32
N ALA A 166 -2.16 13.57 13.04
CA ALA A 166 -2.82 14.34 11.99
C ALA A 166 -4.33 14.04 11.87
N ALA A 167 -4.85 13.07 12.62
CA ALA A 167 -6.26 12.67 12.54
C ALA A 167 -7.19 13.86 12.81
N LYS A 168 -8.19 14.05 11.93
CA LYS A 168 -9.20 15.13 11.99
C LYS A 168 -8.63 16.57 11.91
N ASN A 169 -7.37 16.73 11.57
CA ASN A 169 -6.75 18.06 11.43
C ASN A 169 -6.87 18.57 9.99
N LEU A 170 -7.86 19.41 9.69
CA LEU A 170 -8.07 20.01 8.37
C LEU A 170 -6.97 21.00 7.93
N GLU A 171 -6.13 21.44 8.85
CA GLU A 171 -4.98 22.30 8.53
C GLU A 171 -3.77 21.49 8.02
N THR A 172 -3.86 20.15 8.00
CA THR A 172 -2.84 19.26 7.44
C THR A 172 -2.45 19.72 6.03
N THR A 173 -1.16 19.85 5.81
CA THR A 173 -0.60 20.25 4.52
C THR A 173 -0.43 19.04 3.57
N GLU A 174 -0.29 19.32 2.26
CA GLU A 174 0.06 18.28 1.30
C GLU A 174 1.38 17.60 1.68
N ASP A 175 2.39 18.38 2.11
CA ASP A 175 3.72 17.85 2.49
C ASP A 175 3.63 16.93 3.72
N GLU A 176 2.82 17.30 4.73
CA GLU A 176 2.58 16.44 5.90
C GLU A 176 1.86 15.16 5.51
N HIS A 177 0.86 15.22 4.64
CA HIS A 177 0.18 14.04 4.10
C HIS A 177 1.17 13.16 3.32
N PHE A 178 2.00 13.75 2.45
CA PHE A 178 3.04 12.98 1.75
C PHE A 178 4.05 12.35 2.70
N ALA A 179 4.42 13.00 3.79
CA ALA A 179 5.29 12.38 4.81
C ALA A 179 4.65 11.14 5.43
N VAL A 180 3.35 11.21 5.77
CA VAL A 180 2.59 10.06 6.31
C VAL A 180 2.55 8.90 5.31
N ILE A 181 2.09 9.11 4.07
CA ILE A 181 1.95 8.01 3.10
C ILE A 181 3.31 7.46 2.65
N LYS A 182 4.34 8.29 2.63
CA LYS A 182 5.73 7.87 2.40
C LYS A 182 6.19 6.90 3.47
N ALA A 183 5.94 7.20 4.73
CA ALA A 183 6.33 6.37 5.86
C ALA A 183 5.45 5.12 5.98
N LYS A 184 4.13 5.28 6.03
CA LYS A 184 3.18 4.18 6.28
C LYS A 184 3.13 3.16 5.13
N THR A 185 3.13 3.63 3.88
CA THR A 185 2.89 2.78 2.71
C THR A 185 4.11 2.61 1.81
N ALA A 186 4.76 3.70 1.41
CA ALA A 186 5.81 3.64 0.41
C ALA A 186 7.12 3.05 0.93
N ALA A 187 7.43 3.20 2.21
CA ALA A 187 8.65 2.65 2.82
C ALA A 187 8.78 1.13 2.64
N LEU A 188 7.69 0.38 2.83
CA LEU A 188 7.71 -1.08 2.65
C LEU A 188 7.81 -1.49 1.18
N PHE A 189 7.21 -0.75 0.24
CA PHE A 189 7.43 -0.99 -1.20
C PHE A 189 8.89 -0.70 -1.60
N SER A 190 9.46 0.37 -1.06
CA SER A 190 10.86 0.74 -1.26
C SER A 190 11.80 -0.37 -0.79
N ALA A 191 11.62 -0.82 0.45
CA ALA A 191 12.41 -1.90 1.03
C ALA A 191 12.22 -3.23 0.28
N ALA A 192 10.99 -3.59 -0.09
CA ALA A 192 10.69 -4.78 -0.87
C ALA A 192 11.41 -4.81 -2.22
N ALA A 193 11.50 -3.67 -2.90
CA ALA A 193 12.21 -3.56 -4.17
C ALA A 193 13.73 -3.56 -3.99
N GLU A 194 14.26 -3.00 -2.89
CA GLU A 194 15.69 -2.84 -2.65
C GLU A 194 16.38 -4.13 -2.15
N VAL A 195 15.72 -4.95 -1.33
CA VAL A 195 16.37 -6.11 -0.71
C VAL A 195 16.73 -7.21 -1.72
N GLY A 196 16.00 -7.33 -2.84
CA GLY A 196 16.31 -8.28 -3.91
C GLY A 196 17.69 -8.04 -4.51
N PRO A 197 17.97 -6.87 -5.10
CA PRO A 197 19.31 -6.54 -5.63
C PRO A 197 20.39 -6.52 -4.54
N VAL A 198 20.07 -6.21 -3.29
CA VAL A 198 21.04 -6.27 -2.17
C VAL A 198 21.60 -7.67 -1.99
N ILE A 199 20.74 -8.68 -1.87
CA ILE A 199 21.21 -10.07 -1.68
C ILE A 199 21.81 -10.67 -2.95
N ALA A 200 21.47 -10.13 -4.13
CA ALA A 200 22.08 -10.50 -5.41
C ALA A 200 23.48 -9.88 -5.62
N GLY A 201 23.94 -9.02 -4.72
CA GLY A 201 25.24 -8.34 -4.85
C GLY A 201 25.27 -7.26 -5.94
N ALA A 202 24.10 -6.72 -6.33
CA ALA A 202 24.00 -5.67 -7.33
C ALA A 202 24.74 -4.38 -6.93
N SER A 203 25.06 -3.54 -7.90
CA SER A 203 25.73 -2.27 -7.67
C SER A 203 24.89 -1.32 -6.79
N ARG A 204 25.55 -0.35 -6.13
CA ARG A 204 24.86 0.67 -5.34
C ARG A 204 23.87 1.47 -6.21
N THR A 205 24.20 1.72 -7.47
CA THR A 205 23.34 2.44 -8.42
C THR A 205 22.05 1.65 -8.67
N ASP A 206 22.17 0.35 -8.94
CA ASP A 206 21.00 -0.53 -9.20
C ASP A 206 20.12 -0.66 -7.96
N ARG A 207 20.71 -0.84 -6.78
CA ARG A 207 19.98 -0.86 -5.49
C ARG A 207 19.20 0.44 -5.30
N THR A 208 19.83 1.60 -5.57
CA THR A 208 19.18 2.92 -5.47
C THR A 208 18.04 3.09 -6.47
N ALA A 209 18.21 2.57 -7.69
CA ALA A 209 17.15 2.58 -8.72
C ALA A 209 15.92 1.80 -8.26
N LEU A 210 16.09 0.57 -7.75
CA LEU A 210 14.98 -0.24 -7.24
C LEU A 210 14.34 0.37 -5.98
N ARG A 211 15.15 0.95 -5.08
CA ARG A 211 14.65 1.69 -3.92
C ARG A 211 13.76 2.86 -4.35
N SER A 212 14.21 3.65 -5.32
CA SER A 212 13.44 4.78 -5.87
C SER A 212 12.17 4.31 -6.56
N TYR A 213 12.24 3.25 -7.36
CA TYR A 213 11.08 2.60 -7.97
C TYR A 213 10.03 2.22 -6.92
N GLY A 214 10.42 1.46 -5.89
CA GLY A 214 9.50 1.00 -4.85
C GLY A 214 8.87 2.16 -4.07
N MET A 215 9.66 3.20 -3.74
CA MET A 215 9.18 4.40 -3.05
C MET A 215 8.09 5.10 -3.86
N ASN A 216 8.34 5.37 -5.13
CA ASN A 216 7.41 6.10 -5.99
C ASN A 216 6.19 5.25 -6.39
N LEU A 217 6.37 3.93 -6.57
CA LEU A 217 5.25 3.00 -6.74
C LEU A 217 4.32 3.02 -5.51
N GLY A 218 4.88 3.00 -4.30
CA GLY A 218 4.11 3.03 -3.07
C GLY A 218 3.32 4.34 -2.88
N LEU A 219 3.92 5.48 -3.24
CA LEU A 219 3.25 6.79 -3.25
C LEU A 219 2.10 6.81 -4.27
N ALA A 220 2.36 6.36 -5.50
CA ALA A 220 1.32 6.28 -6.54
C ALA A 220 0.17 5.36 -6.10
N PHE A 221 0.50 4.19 -5.52
CA PHE A 221 -0.46 3.22 -5.03
C PHE A 221 -1.39 3.82 -3.97
N GLN A 222 -0.83 4.51 -2.96
CA GLN A 222 -1.63 5.11 -1.89
C GLN A 222 -2.53 6.23 -2.40
N LEU A 223 -2.01 7.13 -3.26
CA LEU A 223 -2.81 8.20 -3.82
C LEU A 223 -3.99 7.70 -4.68
N ILE A 224 -3.80 6.58 -5.38
CA ILE A 224 -4.90 5.90 -6.08
C ILE A 224 -5.90 5.32 -5.09
N ASP A 225 -5.46 4.72 -3.98
CA ASP A 225 -6.37 4.22 -2.94
C ASP A 225 -7.17 5.37 -2.31
N ASP A 226 -6.53 6.51 -2.00
CA ASP A 226 -7.18 7.71 -1.47
C ASP A 226 -8.25 8.27 -2.46
N ALA A 227 -7.95 8.26 -3.76
CA ALA A 227 -8.90 8.72 -4.79
C ALA A 227 -10.07 7.74 -4.98
N LEU A 228 -9.81 6.43 -4.94
CA LEU A 228 -10.82 5.38 -5.08
C LEU A 228 -11.81 5.37 -3.95
N ASP A 229 -11.39 5.75 -2.73
CA ASP A 229 -12.30 5.83 -1.58
C ASP A 229 -13.48 6.80 -1.81
N TYR A 230 -13.33 7.77 -2.72
CA TYR A 230 -14.36 8.75 -3.07
C TYR A 230 -14.93 8.59 -4.50
N GLY A 231 -14.25 7.89 -5.39
CA GLY A 231 -14.62 7.82 -6.81
C GLY A 231 -14.81 6.39 -7.35
N GLY A 232 -14.53 5.37 -6.55
CA GLY A 232 -14.62 3.97 -6.94
C GLY A 232 -16.01 3.35 -6.75
N SER A 233 -16.22 2.18 -7.35
CA SER A 233 -17.35 1.33 -6.98
C SER A 233 -17.00 0.46 -5.76
N SER A 234 -17.96 0.16 -4.90
CA SER A 234 -17.75 -0.70 -3.73
C SER A 234 -17.27 -2.11 -4.09
N GLN A 235 -17.47 -2.56 -5.34
CA GLN A 235 -16.98 -3.84 -5.85
C GLN A 235 -15.45 -3.81 -6.11
N ASP A 236 -14.91 -2.67 -6.54
CA ASP A 236 -13.49 -2.52 -6.85
C ASP A 236 -12.63 -2.33 -5.59
N LEU A 237 -13.21 -1.77 -4.53
CA LEU A 237 -12.53 -1.42 -3.29
C LEU A 237 -12.48 -2.58 -2.27
N GLY A 238 -13.47 -3.47 -2.29
CA GLY A 238 -13.64 -4.50 -1.23
C GLY A 238 -13.98 -3.92 0.15
N LYS A 239 -14.30 -2.62 0.22
CA LYS A 239 -14.78 -1.85 1.36
C LYS A 239 -15.84 -0.84 0.89
N ASN A 240 -16.55 -0.19 1.81
CA ASN A 240 -17.53 0.83 1.44
C ASN A 240 -16.84 2.08 0.91
N VAL A 241 -17.46 2.76 -0.04
CA VAL A 241 -17.03 4.09 -0.49
C VAL A 241 -17.14 5.07 0.67
N GLY A 242 -16.11 5.90 0.88
CA GLY A 242 -16.07 6.92 1.90
C GLY A 242 -15.73 6.45 3.31
N ASP A 243 -15.09 5.28 3.46
CA ASP A 243 -14.63 4.82 4.78
C ASP A 243 -13.62 5.81 5.39
N ASP A 244 -12.67 6.34 4.60
CA ASP A 244 -11.72 7.35 5.06
C ASP A 244 -12.44 8.63 5.57
N PHE A 245 -13.53 9.03 4.91
CA PHE A 245 -14.34 10.16 5.34
C PHE A 245 -15.03 9.89 6.68
N ARG A 246 -15.65 8.71 6.85
CA ARG A 246 -16.33 8.34 8.10
C ARG A 246 -15.37 8.18 9.28
N GLU A 247 -14.14 7.73 9.00
CA GLU A 247 -13.06 7.63 9.99
C GLU A 247 -12.41 8.99 10.31
N GLY A 248 -12.77 10.06 9.58
CA GLY A 248 -12.20 11.39 9.76
C GLY A 248 -10.76 11.52 9.28
N LYS A 249 -10.35 10.68 8.33
CA LYS A 249 -9.02 10.73 7.71
C LYS A 249 -8.95 11.92 6.75
N VAL A 250 -7.93 12.76 6.92
CA VAL A 250 -7.68 13.92 6.07
C VAL A 250 -6.69 13.52 4.97
N THR A 251 -7.22 12.84 3.94
CA THR A 251 -6.45 12.41 2.76
C THR A 251 -6.34 13.52 1.71
N LEU A 252 -5.52 13.32 0.68
CA LEU A 252 -5.24 14.37 -0.30
C LEU A 252 -6.50 14.96 -0.96
N PRO A 253 -7.53 14.20 -1.35
CA PRO A 253 -8.79 14.77 -1.87
C PRO A 253 -9.45 15.75 -0.88
N VAL A 254 -9.45 15.42 0.42
CA VAL A 254 -10.00 16.30 1.47
C VAL A 254 -9.17 17.59 1.60
N ILE A 255 -7.83 17.45 1.68
CA ILE A 255 -6.90 18.59 1.78
C ILE A 255 -7.12 19.58 0.64
N LEU A 256 -7.16 19.08 -0.59
CA LEU A 256 -7.33 19.92 -1.78
C LEU A 256 -8.70 20.61 -1.80
N ALA A 257 -9.78 19.86 -1.50
CA ALA A 257 -11.13 20.41 -1.48
C ALA A 257 -11.30 21.48 -0.36
N TYR A 258 -10.77 21.22 0.84
CA TYR A 258 -10.81 22.17 1.95
C TYR A 258 -10.05 23.46 1.64
N ARG A 259 -8.82 23.34 1.12
CA ARG A 259 -7.98 24.51 0.81
C ARG A 259 -8.55 25.40 -0.29
N ARG A 260 -9.17 24.80 -1.30
CA ARG A 260 -9.78 25.51 -2.44
C ARG A 260 -11.19 26.00 -2.15
N GLY A 261 -11.80 25.49 -1.07
CA GLY A 261 -13.17 25.75 -0.70
C GLY A 261 -13.43 27.17 -0.21
N THR A 262 -14.67 27.66 -0.43
CA THR A 262 -15.19 28.89 0.14
C THR A 262 -15.30 28.80 1.66
N PRO A 263 -15.48 29.92 2.39
CA PRO A 263 -15.70 29.90 3.85
C PRO A 263 -16.87 28.99 4.28
N ALA A 264 -17.96 28.96 3.52
CA ALA A 264 -19.11 28.10 3.81
C ALA A 264 -18.78 26.60 3.62
N GLU A 265 -18.01 26.25 2.58
CA GLU A 265 -17.56 24.89 2.34
C GLU A 265 -16.54 24.44 3.40
N ARG A 266 -15.66 25.32 3.86
CA ARG A 266 -14.76 25.03 4.99
C ARG A 266 -15.50 24.78 6.29
N THR A 267 -16.61 25.51 6.53
CA THR A 267 -17.49 25.25 7.69
C THR A 267 -18.10 23.85 7.61
N PHE A 268 -18.51 23.42 6.42
CA PHE A 268 -18.99 22.05 6.20
C PHE A 268 -17.91 21.02 6.57
N TRP A 269 -16.68 21.15 6.03
CA TRP A 269 -15.60 20.23 6.31
C TRP A 269 -15.27 20.14 7.80
N LYS A 270 -15.28 21.28 8.52
CA LYS A 270 -15.09 21.29 9.98
C LYS A 270 -16.19 20.51 10.71
N ALA A 271 -17.43 20.70 10.33
CA ALA A 271 -18.53 19.96 10.93
C ALA A 271 -18.43 18.45 10.67
N ALA A 272 -18.14 18.05 9.42
CA ALA A 272 -18.07 16.66 9.02
C ALA A 272 -16.88 15.92 9.65
N ILE A 273 -15.67 16.48 9.58
CA ILE A 273 -14.43 15.81 9.97
C ILE A 273 -14.09 16.04 11.46
N GLU A 274 -14.06 17.29 11.92
CA GLU A 274 -13.63 17.60 13.30
C GLU A 274 -14.71 17.23 14.33
N ASN A 275 -16.00 17.37 13.99
CA ASN A 275 -17.12 17.14 14.91
C ASN A 275 -17.79 15.76 14.72
N ASN A 276 -17.23 14.87 13.90
CA ASN A 276 -17.76 13.52 13.64
C ASN A 276 -19.21 13.51 13.11
N ALA A 277 -19.59 14.47 12.28
CA ALA A 277 -20.89 14.53 11.64
C ALA A 277 -20.91 13.88 10.25
N ALA A 278 -19.97 12.96 9.98
CA ALA A 278 -19.80 12.29 8.70
C ALA A 278 -20.82 11.13 8.57
N ASP A 279 -22.00 11.41 8.05
CA ASP A 279 -23.00 10.44 7.65
C ASP A 279 -23.04 10.24 6.12
N ASP A 280 -23.91 9.39 5.62
CA ASP A 280 -24.03 9.12 4.18
C ASP A 280 -24.49 10.33 3.36
N GLY A 281 -25.32 11.21 3.92
CA GLY A 281 -25.72 12.46 3.26
C GLY A 281 -24.58 13.47 3.16
N GLU A 282 -23.76 13.56 4.19
CA GLU A 282 -22.58 14.39 4.22
C GLU A 282 -21.47 13.86 3.28
N LEU A 283 -21.36 12.54 3.11
CA LEU A 283 -20.44 11.93 2.14
C LEU A 283 -20.76 12.35 0.70
N GLU A 284 -22.04 12.30 0.31
CA GLU A 284 -22.44 12.72 -1.04
C GLU A 284 -22.07 14.18 -1.31
N LYS A 285 -22.30 15.05 -0.32
CA LYS A 285 -21.91 16.46 -0.39
C LYS A 285 -20.39 16.64 -0.44
N ALA A 286 -19.62 15.86 0.35
CA ALA A 286 -18.16 15.88 0.31
C ALA A 286 -17.63 15.52 -1.08
N ILE A 287 -18.15 14.45 -1.70
CA ILE A 287 -17.81 14.04 -3.07
C ILE A 287 -18.14 15.14 -4.07
N GLY A 288 -19.31 15.79 -3.92
CA GLY A 288 -19.71 16.92 -4.76
C GLY A 288 -18.73 18.11 -4.67
N LEU A 289 -18.22 18.42 -3.47
CA LEU A 289 -17.22 19.47 -3.25
C LEU A 289 -15.84 19.06 -3.84
N MET A 290 -15.41 17.82 -3.61
CA MET A 290 -14.17 17.30 -4.20
C MET A 290 -14.20 17.36 -5.74
N THR A 291 -15.34 17.04 -6.33
CA THR A 291 -15.55 17.10 -7.80
C THR A 291 -15.49 18.54 -8.27
N ARG A 292 -16.19 19.46 -7.61
CA ARG A 292 -16.20 20.91 -7.93
C ARG A 292 -14.80 21.50 -7.94
N HIS A 293 -13.98 21.11 -6.98
CA HIS A 293 -12.62 21.63 -6.81
C HIS A 293 -11.55 20.77 -7.50
N SER A 294 -11.95 19.80 -8.35
CA SER A 294 -11.04 18.90 -9.07
C SER A 294 -10.08 18.11 -8.15
N ALA A 295 -10.46 17.91 -6.87
CA ALA A 295 -9.56 17.35 -5.88
C ALA A 295 -9.21 15.88 -6.16
N ILE A 296 -10.20 15.07 -6.58
CA ILE A 296 -9.99 13.66 -6.94
C ILE A 296 -9.10 13.56 -8.20
N SER A 297 -9.42 14.31 -9.27
CA SER A 297 -8.63 14.27 -10.51
C SER A 297 -7.19 14.74 -10.31
N ASP A 298 -6.96 15.73 -9.44
CA ASP A 298 -5.62 16.22 -9.13
C ASP A 298 -4.84 15.22 -8.26
N THR A 299 -5.51 14.48 -7.37
CA THR A 299 -4.91 13.37 -6.63
C THR A 299 -4.44 12.27 -7.59
N ILE A 300 -5.28 11.88 -8.56
CA ILE A 300 -4.92 10.94 -9.63
C ILE A 300 -3.76 11.47 -10.48
N GLY A 301 -3.76 12.78 -10.78
CA GLY A 301 -2.66 13.43 -11.50
C GLY A 301 -1.32 13.30 -10.78
N ARG A 302 -1.31 13.49 -9.45
CA ARG A 302 -0.11 13.28 -8.62
C ARG A 302 0.32 11.81 -8.57
N ALA A 303 -0.63 10.87 -8.50
CA ALA A 303 -0.32 9.45 -8.57
C ALA A 303 0.36 9.08 -9.90
N ARG A 304 -0.13 9.61 -11.02
CA ARG A 304 0.51 9.43 -12.34
C ARG A 304 1.92 9.98 -12.37
N HIS A 305 2.14 11.16 -11.80
CA HIS A 305 3.47 11.76 -11.71
C HIS A 305 4.46 10.87 -10.93
N PHE A 306 4.07 10.32 -9.78
CA PHE A 306 4.91 9.36 -9.05
C PHE A 306 5.11 8.06 -9.84
N GLY A 307 4.12 7.61 -10.58
CA GLY A 307 4.25 6.48 -11.51
C GLY A 307 5.31 6.71 -12.58
N GLU A 308 5.37 7.91 -13.17
CA GLU A 308 6.43 8.26 -14.15
C GLU A 308 7.82 8.30 -13.47
N ILE A 309 7.95 8.85 -12.26
CA ILE A 309 9.22 8.82 -11.53
C ILE A 309 9.64 7.37 -11.23
N ALA A 310 8.70 6.48 -10.88
CA ALA A 310 9.00 5.07 -10.70
C ALA A 310 9.49 4.42 -11.99
N ARG A 311 8.89 4.73 -13.13
CA ARG A 311 9.30 4.26 -14.46
C ARG A 311 10.71 4.75 -14.81
N ASP A 312 10.98 6.04 -14.62
CA ASP A 312 12.27 6.65 -14.89
C ASP A 312 13.38 6.04 -14.01
N ALA A 313 13.07 5.68 -12.77
CA ALA A 313 14.02 5.01 -11.88
C ALA A 313 14.50 3.66 -12.44
N LEU A 314 13.66 2.94 -13.17
CA LEU A 314 14.03 1.68 -13.82
C LEU A 314 14.75 1.89 -15.18
N ALA A 315 14.68 3.08 -15.79
CA ALA A 315 15.19 3.31 -17.14
C ALA A 315 16.67 2.89 -17.33
N PRO A 316 17.60 3.18 -16.39
CA PRO A 316 19.01 2.84 -16.53
C PRO A 316 19.32 1.35 -16.44
N LEU A 317 18.40 0.53 -15.89
CA LEU A 317 18.62 -0.89 -15.67
C LEU A 317 18.55 -1.68 -16.98
N GLU A 318 19.21 -2.83 -17.02
CA GLU A 318 19.20 -3.74 -18.15
C GLU A 318 17.76 -4.17 -18.50
N ALA A 319 17.50 -4.35 -19.81
CA ALA A 319 16.20 -4.80 -20.29
C ALA A 319 16.03 -6.30 -20.01
N THR A 320 15.14 -6.62 -19.09
CA THR A 320 14.80 -8.00 -18.69
C THR A 320 13.26 -8.15 -18.63
N PRO A 321 12.74 -9.40 -18.71
CA PRO A 321 11.31 -9.64 -18.49
C PRO A 321 10.83 -9.10 -17.14
N GLN A 322 11.64 -9.23 -16.09
CA GLN A 322 11.32 -8.73 -14.75
C GLN A 322 11.18 -7.20 -14.72
N LYS A 323 12.08 -6.47 -15.42
CA LYS A 323 11.95 -5.02 -15.56
C LYS A 323 10.64 -4.63 -16.25
N SER A 324 10.29 -5.30 -17.34
CA SER A 324 9.02 -5.06 -18.05
C SER A 324 7.82 -5.31 -17.13
N ALA A 325 7.83 -6.44 -16.41
CA ALA A 325 6.76 -6.76 -15.46
C ALA A 325 6.65 -5.75 -14.31
N LEU A 326 7.77 -5.21 -13.80
CA LEU A 326 7.75 -4.15 -12.79
C LEU A 326 7.21 -2.83 -13.33
N ILE A 327 7.41 -2.52 -14.61
CA ILE A 327 6.79 -1.38 -15.30
C ILE A 327 5.27 -1.58 -15.40
N ASP A 328 4.82 -2.78 -15.77
CA ASP A 328 3.39 -3.11 -15.85
C ASP A 328 2.66 -2.96 -14.50
N VAL A 329 3.35 -3.19 -13.37
CA VAL A 329 2.80 -2.93 -12.03
C VAL A 329 2.43 -1.46 -11.84
N ILE A 330 3.22 -0.53 -12.38
CA ILE A 330 2.93 0.91 -12.30
C ILE A 330 1.60 1.20 -13.01
N ASP A 331 1.49 0.73 -14.27
CA ASP A 331 0.30 0.95 -15.09
C ASP A 331 -0.93 0.28 -14.47
N PHE A 332 -0.76 -0.92 -13.93
CA PHE A 332 -1.81 -1.63 -13.20
C PHE A 332 -2.29 -0.84 -11.97
N CYS A 333 -1.39 -0.28 -11.16
CA CYS A 333 -1.76 0.50 -9.99
C CYS A 333 -2.55 1.76 -10.37
N ILE A 334 -2.12 2.46 -11.42
CA ILE A 334 -2.73 3.72 -11.87
C ILE A 334 -4.07 3.47 -12.59
N SER A 335 -4.20 2.38 -13.33
CA SER A 335 -5.42 2.08 -14.12
C SER A 335 -6.63 1.66 -13.28
N ARG A 336 -6.48 1.45 -11.98
CA ARG A 336 -7.57 1.07 -11.05
C ARG A 336 -8.68 2.12 -10.94
N VAL A 337 -8.44 3.35 -11.36
CA VAL A 337 -9.39 4.49 -11.33
C VAL A 337 -10.05 4.77 -12.68
N ASN A 338 -9.85 3.92 -13.70
CA ASN A 338 -10.42 4.08 -15.06
C ASN A 338 -11.54 3.09 -15.31
#